data_7535c675b933ed54aa9f7a5ba1866bf5
#
_entry.id   7535c675b933ed54aa9f7a5ba1866bf5
#
_cell.length_a   1.000
_cell.length_b   1.000
_cell.length_c   1.000
_cell.angle_alpha   90.00
_cell.angle_beta   90.00
_cell.angle_gamma   90.00
#
_symmetry.space_group_name_H-M   'P 1'
#
loop_
_entity.id
_entity.type
_entity.pdbx_description
1 polymer ?
#
loop_
_entity_poly.entity_id
_entity_poly.type
_entity_poly.pdbx_seq_one_letter_code
_entity_poly.pdbx_strand_id
1 'polypeptide(L)'
;MAGPRGAPQTVPYPHTALHHALSPGLQSLGPAAHSGPMKNDVVEVSVKGVMPTANGCAVFLGDDSKNFVIYVDHSVGNAISMTMQGVKKDRPLTHDLIGNIFLGLGVALERVIINDVDNGTFFARIILTMDNELGRKIIEVDARPSDSLVLALQQKKPVLVARAVYDSVEDMTEILERVLKQQNEDNEDDEDDDEDEDDKNDKPF
;
A
#
# COMPACT_ATOMS: atom_id res chain seq x y z
N MET A 1 1.32 -54.61 20.49
CA MET A 1 0.23 -53.95 21.26
C MET A 1 0.35 -52.46 21.06
N ALA A 2 -0.44 -51.89 20.18
CA ALA A 2 -0.47 -50.45 19.90
C ALA A 2 -1.69 -49.83 20.60
N GLY A 3 -1.47 -48.88 21.52
CA GLY A 3 -2.52 -48.18 22.24
C GLY A 3 -3.26 -47.14 21.38
N PRO A 4 -4.51 -46.79 21.70
CA PRO A 4 -5.35 -45.93 20.87
C PRO A 4 -4.91 -44.46 20.94
N ARG A 5 -4.87 -43.79 19.77
CA ARG A 5 -4.63 -42.36 19.63
C ARG A 5 -5.85 -41.56 20.11
N GLY A 6 -5.64 -40.69 21.08
CA GLY A 6 -6.66 -39.80 21.60
C GLY A 6 -7.18 -38.83 20.57
N ALA A 7 -8.47 -38.59 20.57
CA ALA A 7 -9.18 -37.62 19.74
C ALA A 7 -8.84 -36.18 20.15
N PRO A 8 -8.89 -35.19 19.22
CA PRO A 8 -8.63 -33.80 19.54
C PRO A 8 -9.74 -33.23 20.42
N GLN A 9 -9.33 -32.54 21.50
CA GLN A 9 -10.25 -31.85 22.40
C GLN A 9 -10.72 -30.54 21.76
N THR A 10 -12.02 -30.42 21.60
CA THR A 10 -12.68 -29.16 21.22
C THR A 10 -12.78 -28.27 22.45
N VAL A 11 -12.20 -27.09 22.37
CA VAL A 11 -12.30 -26.03 23.38
C VAL A 11 -13.61 -25.27 23.15
N PRO A 12 -14.54 -25.21 24.16
CA PRO A 12 -15.76 -24.44 23.99
C PRO A 12 -15.53 -22.95 24.19
N TYR A 13 -16.01 -22.13 23.24
CA TYR A 13 -16.11 -20.67 23.38
C TYR A 13 -17.25 -20.34 24.35
N PRO A 14 -17.06 -19.40 25.29
CA PRO A 14 -18.14 -19.02 26.19
C PRO A 14 -19.14 -18.11 25.47
N HIS A 15 -20.37 -18.59 25.31
CA HIS A 15 -21.54 -17.79 24.98
C HIS A 15 -21.95 -16.98 26.20
N THR A 16 -21.60 -15.70 26.24
CA THR A 16 -22.16 -14.79 27.23
C THR A 16 -23.46 -14.23 26.68
N ALA A 17 -24.56 -14.80 27.16
CA ALA A 17 -25.90 -14.24 26.99
C ALA A 17 -26.03 -12.99 27.85
N LEU A 18 -26.25 -11.83 27.24
CA LEU A 18 -26.70 -10.60 27.91
C LEU A 18 -28.18 -10.37 27.58
N HIS A 19 -29.04 -10.71 28.56
CA HIS A 19 -30.44 -10.31 28.55
C HIS A 19 -30.62 -8.90 29.14
N HIS A 20 -31.41 -8.12 28.45
CA HIS A 20 -32.31 -7.04 28.89
C HIS A 20 -31.79 -5.73 29.47
N ALA A 21 -32.04 -4.65 28.71
CA ALA A 21 -32.87 -3.53 29.19
C ALA A 21 -33.46 -2.78 27.99
N LEU A 22 -34.76 -2.92 27.79
CA LEU A 22 -35.56 -2.09 26.90
C LEU A 22 -35.79 -0.73 27.59
N SER A 23 -35.38 0.35 26.93
CA SER A 23 -35.91 1.71 27.21
C SER A 23 -36.45 2.31 25.92
N PRO A 24 -37.67 2.91 25.95
CA PRO A 24 -38.31 3.42 24.74
C PRO A 24 -37.90 4.85 24.48
N GLY A 25 -37.33 5.11 23.30
CA GLY A 25 -36.97 6.44 22.84
C GLY A 25 -36.49 6.41 21.41
N LEU A 26 -37.36 5.85 20.52
CA LEU A 26 -37.07 5.78 19.09
C LEU A 26 -37.34 7.15 18.45
N GLN A 27 -36.36 8.03 18.42
CA GLN A 27 -36.34 9.12 17.45
C GLN A 27 -35.71 8.56 16.18
N SER A 28 -36.48 8.55 15.11
CA SER A 28 -36.05 8.15 13.77
C SER A 28 -34.95 9.08 13.28
N LEU A 29 -33.70 8.68 13.45
CA LEU A 29 -32.61 9.20 12.65
C LEU A 29 -32.74 8.54 11.28
N GLY A 30 -33.17 9.34 10.30
CA GLY A 30 -33.14 8.94 8.89
C GLY A 30 -31.76 8.46 8.50
N PRO A 31 -31.62 7.66 7.42
CA PRO A 31 -30.34 7.15 6.98
C PRO A 31 -29.41 8.33 6.74
N ALA A 32 -28.32 8.42 7.52
CA ALA A 32 -27.22 9.31 7.21
C ALA A 32 -26.75 8.96 5.80
N ALA A 33 -27.05 9.84 4.85
CA ALA A 33 -26.50 9.75 3.52
C ALA A 33 -24.98 9.82 3.67
N HIS A 34 -24.31 8.71 3.52
CA HIS A 34 -22.87 8.67 3.32
C HIS A 34 -22.66 9.27 1.92
N SER A 35 -22.59 10.61 1.87
CA SER A 35 -22.04 11.30 0.71
C SER A 35 -20.57 10.87 0.66
N GLY A 36 -20.24 9.96 -0.26
CA GLY A 36 -18.85 9.70 -0.60
C GLY A 36 -18.16 11.04 -0.88
N PRO A 37 -16.85 11.16 -0.66
CA PRO A 37 -16.12 12.42 -0.80
C PRO A 37 -16.43 13.04 -2.15
N MET A 38 -16.86 14.31 -2.15
CA MET A 38 -17.03 15.07 -3.36
C MET A 38 -15.69 15.12 -4.10
N LYS A 39 -15.69 15.25 -5.42
CA LYS A 39 -14.50 15.20 -6.28
C LYS A 39 -13.38 16.16 -5.88
N ASN A 40 -13.67 17.14 -5.02
CA ASN A 40 -12.73 18.15 -4.49
C ASN A 40 -12.09 17.79 -3.13
N ASP A 41 -12.50 16.68 -2.52
CA ASP A 41 -12.03 16.32 -1.18
C ASP A 41 -10.82 15.39 -1.19
N VAL A 42 -10.32 15.00 -2.36
CA VAL A 42 -9.17 14.13 -2.53
C VAL A 42 -8.20 14.67 -3.58
N VAL A 43 -6.92 14.34 -3.43
CA VAL A 43 -5.85 14.61 -4.39
C VAL A 43 -5.33 13.27 -4.91
N GLU A 44 -5.18 13.14 -6.21
CA GLU A 44 -4.51 11.98 -6.79
C GLU A 44 -3.00 12.17 -6.72
N VAL A 45 -2.30 11.16 -6.21
CA VAL A 45 -0.85 11.17 -6.05
C VAL A 45 -0.23 9.93 -6.68
N SER A 46 1.05 10.03 -7.00
CA SER A 46 1.87 8.90 -7.44
C SER A 46 3.05 8.67 -6.51
N VAL A 47 3.59 7.46 -6.50
CA VAL A 47 4.88 7.17 -5.87
C VAL A 47 5.97 7.76 -6.76
N LYS A 48 6.72 8.71 -6.23
CA LYS A 48 7.81 9.41 -6.94
C LYS A 48 9.15 8.72 -6.75
N GLY A 49 9.34 8.04 -5.62
CA GLY A 49 10.56 7.30 -5.31
C GLY A 49 10.53 6.62 -3.97
N VAL A 50 11.48 5.71 -3.76
CA VAL A 50 11.71 5.01 -2.49
C VAL A 50 13.18 5.12 -2.16
N MET A 51 13.49 5.65 -0.98
CA MET A 51 14.84 5.82 -0.49
C MET A 51 15.07 4.95 0.75
N PRO A 52 16.08 4.07 0.77
CA PRO A 52 16.48 3.36 1.98
C PRO A 52 16.92 4.33 3.09
N THR A 53 16.58 4.01 4.32
CA THR A 53 17.02 4.72 5.52
C THR A 53 17.56 3.72 6.56
N ALA A 54 18.16 4.19 7.63
CA ALA A 54 18.70 3.31 8.67
C ALA A 54 17.65 2.37 9.28
N ASN A 55 16.38 2.81 9.36
CA ASN A 55 15.32 2.09 10.07
C ASN A 55 14.16 1.64 9.18
N GLY A 56 14.30 1.72 7.86
CA GLY A 56 13.24 1.41 6.92
C GLY A 56 13.45 2.08 5.57
N CYS A 57 12.37 2.48 4.93
CA CYS A 57 12.40 3.23 3.68
C CYS A 57 11.51 4.47 3.78
N ALA A 58 11.97 5.56 3.17
CA ALA A 58 11.16 6.75 2.91
C ALA A 58 10.50 6.59 1.53
N VAL A 59 9.17 6.58 1.49
CA VAL A 59 8.40 6.53 0.26
C VAL A 59 7.87 7.92 -0.05
N PHE A 60 8.32 8.49 -1.15
CA PHE A 60 7.88 9.81 -1.60
C PHE A 60 6.60 9.67 -2.42
N LEU A 61 5.58 10.40 -2.01
CA LEU A 61 4.26 10.47 -2.65
C LEU A 61 3.95 11.90 -3.01
N GLY A 62 3.34 12.15 -4.15
CA GLY A 62 2.94 13.50 -4.50
C GLY A 62 2.36 13.62 -5.89
N ASP A 63 2.01 14.84 -6.23
CA ASP A 63 1.62 15.28 -7.57
C ASP A 63 2.68 16.27 -8.13
N ASP A 64 2.29 17.09 -9.06
CA ASP A 64 3.18 18.09 -9.67
C ASP A 64 3.41 19.33 -8.77
N SER A 65 2.62 19.48 -7.70
CA SER A 65 2.65 20.67 -6.84
C SER A 65 3.32 20.44 -5.50
N LYS A 66 3.26 19.23 -4.95
CA LYS A 66 3.78 18.92 -3.61
C LYS A 66 4.10 17.45 -3.48
N ASN A 67 5.23 17.16 -2.83
CA ASN A 67 5.62 15.82 -2.44
C ASN A 67 5.71 15.71 -0.92
N PHE A 68 5.34 14.55 -0.38
CA PHE A 68 5.45 14.24 1.04
C PHE A 68 5.99 12.82 1.24
N VAL A 69 6.34 12.45 2.46
CA VAL A 69 7.00 11.18 2.78
C VAL A 69 6.15 10.35 3.72
N ILE A 70 6.08 9.05 3.44
CA ILE A 70 5.61 8.02 4.38
C ILE A 70 6.79 7.08 4.67
N TYR A 71 7.09 6.87 5.97
CA TYR A 71 8.09 5.92 6.38
C TYR A 71 7.49 4.52 6.52
N VAL A 72 8.18 3.53 5.95
CA VAL A 72 7.72 2.14 5.90
C VAL A 72 8.86 1.19 6.28
N ASP A 73 8.52 -0.04 6.65
CA ASP A 73 9.52 -1.09 6.91
C ASP A 73 10.31 -1.43 5.64
N HIS A 74 11.57 -1.87 5.78
CA HIS A 74 12.42 -2.28 4.66
C HIS A 74 11.75 -3.30 3.74
N SER A 75 11.05 -4.30 4.32
CA SER A 75 10.40 -5.37 3.54
C SER A 75 9.32 -4.83 2.59
N VAL A 76 8.54 -3.85 3.06
CA VAL A 76 7.47 -3.24 2.24
C VAL A 76 8.05 -2.19 1.30
N GLY A 77 9.06 -1.42 1.72
CA GLY A 77 9.80 -0.51 0.85
C GLY A 77 10.40 -1.24 -0.35
N ASN A 78 11.04 -2.39 -0.13
CA ASN A 78 11.55 -3.25 -1.19
C ASN A 78 10.43 -3.76 -2.12
N ALA A 79 9.27 -4.15 -1.56
CA ALA A 79 8.14 -4.59 -2.37
C ALA A 79 7.60 -3.46 -3.28
N ILE A 80 7.57 -2.22 -2.79
CA ILE A 80 7.22 -1.03 -3.59
C ILE A 80 8.25 -0.83 -4.71
N SER A 81 9.55 -0.79 -4.39
CA SER A 81 10.64 -0.60 -5.35
C SER A 81 10.63 -1.67 -6.45
N MET A 82 10.54 -2.96 -6.09
CA MET A 82 10.45 -4.06 -7.04
C MET A 82 9.24 -3.94 -7.97
N THR A 83 8.12 -3.45 -7.42
CA THR A 83 6.89 -3.27 -8.22
C THR A 83 7.03 -2.11 -9.20
N MET A 84 7.63 -0.99 -8.77
CA MET A 84 7.91 0.17 -9.63
C MET A 84 8.86 -0.20 -10.78
N GLN A 85 9.88 -1.00 -10.50
CA GLN A 85 10.87 -1.45 -11.47
C GLN A 85 10.37 -2.59 -12.37
N GLY A 86 9.19 -3.14 -12.10
CA GLY A 86 8.64 -4.27 -12.86
C GLY A 86 9.44 -5.56 -12.69
N VAL A 87 10.14 -5.75 -11.58
CA VAL A 87 10.97 -6.92 -11.31
C VAL A 87 10.13 -8.19 -11.36
N LYS A 88 10.55 -9.13 -12.23
CA LYS A 88 9.91 -10.44 -12.33
C LYS A 88 10.31 -11.31 -11.15
N LYS A 89 9.32 -11.88 -10.47
CA LYS A 89 9.49 -12.74 -9.30
C LYS A 89 9.29 -14.20 -9.67
N ASP A 90 10.11 -15.10 -9.14
CA ASP A 90 9.98 -16.55 -9.37
C ASP A 90 8.73 -17.12 -8.69
N ARG A 91 8.35 -16.58 -7.55
CA ARG A 91 7.16 -16.98 -6.78
C ARG A 91 6.39 -15.74 -6.29
N PRO A 92 5.05 -15.86 -6.17
CA PRO A 92 4.23 -14.79 -5.62
C PRO A 92 4.65 -14.43 -4.20
N LEU A 93 4.82 -13.14 -3.93
CA LEU A 93 4.97 -12.58 -2.58
C LEU A 93 3.59 -12.32 -1.95
N THR A 94 3.56 -11.80 -0.73
CA THR A 94 2.30 -11.58 0.03
C THR A 94 1.30 -10.72 -0.73
N HIS A 95 1.73 -9.60 -1.32
CA HIS A 95 0.83 -8.73 -2.07
C HIS A 95 0.36 -9.34 -3.39
N ASP A 96 1.21 -10.14 -4.04
CA ASP A 96 0.81 -10.91 -5.23
C ASP A 96 -0.24 -11.96 -4.86
N LEU A 97 -0.10 -12.62 -3.69
CA LEU A 97 -1.10 -13.55 -3.17
C LEU A 97 -2.45 -12.85 -2.91
N ILE A 98 -2.44 -11.67 -2.30
CA ILE A 98 -3.66 -10.87 -2.07
C ILE A 98 -4.33 -10.53 -3.41
N GLY A 99 -3.57 -10.07 -4.40
CA GLY A 99 -4.08 -9.81 -5.73
C GLY A 99 -4.69 -11.04 -6.41
N ASN A 100 -4.04 -12.20 -6.27
CA ASN A 100 -4.56 -13.48 -6.78
C ASN A 100 -5.86 -13.92 -6.07
N ILE A 101 -5.97 -13.66 -4.76
CA ILE A 101 -7.20 -13.90 -4.01
C ILE A 101 -8.33 -13.00 -4.53
N PHE A 102 -8.06 -11.71 -4.75
CA PHE A 102 -9.07 -10.80 -5.34
C PHE A 102 -9.55 -11.32 -6.69
N LEU A 103 -8.62 -11.69 -7.57
CA LEU A 103 -8.95 -12.26 -8.88
C LEU A 103 -9.79 -13.53 -8.74
N GLY A 104 -9.38 -14.45 -7.87
CA GLY A 104 -10.07 -15.74 -7.65
C GLY A 104 -11.49 -15.57 -7.09
N LEU A 105 -11.76 -14.49 -6.36
CA LEU A 105 -13.08 -14.15 -5.81
C LEU A 105 -13.92 -13.23 -6.72
N GLY A 106 -13.41 -12.85 -7.90
CA GLY A 106 -14.09 -11.89 -8.77
C GLY A 106 -14.19 -10.48 -8.19
N VAL A 107 -13.22 -10.12 -7.34
CA VAL A 107 -13.12 -8.80 -6.72
C VAL A 107 -12.04 -7.99 -7.43
N ALA A 108 -12.30 -6.72 -7.69
CA ALA A 108 -11.33 -5.80 -8.27
C ALA A 108 -10.98 -4.68 -7.30
N LEU A 109 -9.71 -4.34 -7.18
CA LEU A 109 -9.29 -3.08 -6.55
C LEU A 109 -9.71 -1.93 -7.44
N GLU A 110 -10.47 -0.97 -6.92
CA GLU A 110 -10.88 0.22 -7.66
C GLU A 110 -9.90 1.38 -7.44
N ARG A 111 -9.58 1.67 -6.18
CA ARG A 111 -8.66 2.73 -5.77
C ARG A 111 -8.17 2.52 -4.34
N VAL A 112 -7.15 3.26 -3.98
CA VAL A 112 -6.64 3.40 -2.61
C VAL A 112 -6.90 4.83 -2.14
N ILE A 113 -7.24 5.01 -0.86
CA ILE A 113 -7.43 6.33 -0.25
C ILE A 113 -6.60 6.38 1.03
N ILE A 114 -5.62 7.28 1.10
CA ILE A 114 -4.97 7.66 2.35
C ILE A 114 -5.89 8.71 2.98
N ASN A 115 -6.62 8.31 4.02
CA ASN A 115 -7.78 9.05 4.50
C ASN A 115 -7.52 9.82 5.79
N ASP A 116 -6.46 9.50 6.53
CA ASP A 116 -6.18 10.14 7.81
C ASP A 116 -4.69 10.08 8.15
N VAL A 117 -4.25 10.98 9.04
CA VAL A 117 -2.93 10.98 9.67
C VAL A 117 -3.08 11.43 11.12
N ASP A 118 -2.61 10.63 12.06
CA ASP A 118 -2.59 10.94 13.48
C ASP A 118 -1.20 10.67 14.07
N ASN A 119 -0.60 11.69 14.68
CA ASN A 119 0.73 11.61 15.30
C ASN A 119 1.81 10.98 14.38
N GLY A 120 1.77 11.32 13.08
CA GLY A 120 2.70 10.80 12.08
C GLY A 120 2.35 9.39 11.56
N THR A 121 1.30 8.76 12.07
CA THR A 121 0.77 7.49 11.58
C THR A 121 -0.29 7.75 10.53
N PHE A 122 -0.05 7.29 9.31
CA PHE A 122 -1.01 7.38 8.21
C PHE A 122 -1.96 6.19 8.18
N PHE A 123 -3.21 6.47 7.84
CA PHE A 123 -4.27 5.48 7.68
C PHE A 123 -4.74 5.44 6.23
N ALA A 124 -5.07 4.25 5.75
CA ALA A 124 -5.56 4.08 4.39
C ALA A 124 -6.71 3.10 4.31
N ARG A 125 -7.44 3.19 3.22
CA ARG A 125 -8.49 2.24 2.84
C ARG A 125 -8.29 1.80 1.40
N ILE A 126 -8.48 0.52 1.16
CA ILE A 126 -8.63 -0.01 -0.18
C ILE A 126 -10.12 -0.12 -0.53
N ILE A 127 -10.48 0.37 -1.70
CA ILE A 127 -11.84 0.32 -2.21
C ILE A 127 -11.91 -0.80 -3.24
N LEU A 128 -12.68 -1.81 -2.91
CA LEU A 128 -12.87 -2.98 -3.74
C LEU A 128 -14.27 -2.97 -4.35
N THR A 129 -14.38 -3.51 -5.56
CA THR A 129 -15.68 -3.73 -6.24
C THR A 129 -15.84 -5.19 -6.58
N MET A 130 -17.06 -5.66 -6.47
CA MET A 130 -17.50 -6.97 -6.93
C MET A 130 -18.77 -6.77 -7.75
N ASP A 131 -18.73 -7.22 -9.00
CA ASP A 131 -19.89 -7.22 -9.89
C ASP A 131 -20.38 -8.66 -10.10
N ASN A 132 -21.64 -8.91 -9.81
CA ASN A 132 -22.27 -10.21 -10.00
C ASN A 132 -23.74 -10.05 -10.44
N GLU A 133 -24.45 -11.15 -10.62
CA GLU A 133 -25.86 -11.16 -11.05
C GLU A 133 -26.80 -10.38 -10.11
N LEU A 134 -26.41 -10.18 -8.84
CA LEU A 134 -27.17 -9.42 -7.84
C LEU A 134 -26.85 -7.92 -7.87
N GLY A 135 -25.88 -7.50 -8.71
CA GLY A 135 -25.46 -6.11 -8.88
C GLY A 135 -24.05 -5.83 -8.40
N ARG A 136 -23.70 -4.53 -8.41
CA ARG A 136 -22.39 -4.02 -8.00
C ARG A 136 -22.35 -3.80 -6.49
N LYS A 137 -21.35 -4.39 -5.82
CA LYS A 137 -21.03 -4.19 -4.41
C LYS A 137 -19.72 -3.45 -4.27
N ILE A 138 -19.69 -2.43 -3.42
CA ILE A 138 -18.48 -1.70 -3.01
C ILE A 138 -18.11 -2.14 -1.60
N ILE A 139 -16.86 -2.44 -1.38
CA ILE A 139 -16.32 -2.91 -0.10
C ILE A 139 -15.15 -2.00 0.26
N GLU A 140 -15.19 -1.40 1.44
CA GLU A 140 -14.08 -0.64 2.01
C GLU A 140 -13.36 -1.52 3.02
N VAL A 141 -12.04 -1.62 2.91
CA VAL A 141 -11.20 -2.38 3.84
C VAL A 141 -10.14 -1.46 4.41
N ASP A 142 -10.01 -1.44 5.72
CA ASP A 142 -8.92 -0.75 6.40
C ASP A 142 -7.59 -1.43 6.10
N ALA A 143 -6.56 -0.62 5.81
CA ALA A 143 -5.26 -1.15 5.43
C ALA A 143 -4.15 -0.14 5.75
N ARG A 144 -2.93 -0.63 5.95
CA ARG A 144 -1.79 0.28 6.04
C ARG A 144 -1.52 0.94 4.68
N PRO A 145 -1.12 2.22 4.65
CA PRO A 145 -0.74 2.89 3.40
C PRO A 145 0.30 2.10 2.60
N SER A 146 1.31 1.58 3.26
CA SER A 146 2.39 0.81 2.63
C SER A 146 1.90 -0.40 1.85
N ASP A 147 1.01 -1.21 2.43
CA ASP A 147 0.43 -2.39 1.76
C ASP A 147 -0.50 -1.98 0.62
N SER A 148 -1.26 -0.92 0.85
CA SER A 148 -2.18 -0.34 -0.13
C SER A 148 -1.46 0.17 -1.37
N LEU A 149 -0.30 0.82 -1.19
CA LEU A 149 0.55 1.31 -2.28
C LEU A 149 1.06 0.17 -3.16
N VAL A 150 1.54 -0.94 -2.57
CA VAL A 150 1.98 -2.10 -3.35
C VAL A 150 0.83 -2.65 -4.19
N LEU A 151 -0.35 -2.82 -3.60
CA LEU A 151 -1.53 -3.31 -4.32
C LEU A 151 -1.96 -2.36 -5.45
N ALA A 152 -1.94 -1.04 -5.19
CA ALA A 152 -2.28 -0.03 -6.20
C ALA A 152 -1.30 -0.06 -7.37
N LEU A 153 0.00 -0.10 -7.10
CA LEU A 153 1.05 -0.16 -8.12
C LEU A 153 0.94 -1.43 -8.97
N GLN A 154 0.77 -2.61 -8.33
CA GLN A 154 0.65 -3.90 -9.04
C GLN A 154 -0.57 -3.92 -9.97
N GLN A 155 -1.69 -3.34 -9.55
CA GLN A 155 -2.93 -3.34 -10.29
C GLN A 155 -3.17 -2.07 -11.11
N LYS A 156 -2.18 -1.14 -11.12
CA LYS A 156 -2.23 0.15 -11.82
C LYS A 156 -3.50 0.94 -11.48
N LYS A 157 -3.78 1.05 -10.18
CA LYS A 157 -4.94 1.75 -9.66
C LYS A 157 -4.55 3.08 -9.02
N PRO A 158 -5.44 4.08 -9.05
CA PRO A 158 -5.15 5.39 -8.50
C PRO A 158 -4.97 5.34 -6.99
N VAL A 159 -4.03 6.14 -6.51
CA VAL A 159 -3.82 6.44 -5.10
C VAL A 159 -4.33 7.85 -4.84
N LEU A 160 -5.28 7.98 -3.95
CA LEU A 160 -5.90 9.23 -3.56
C LEU A 160 -5.50 9.57 -2.12
N VAL A 161 -5.37 10.84 -1.82
CA VAL A 161 -5.13 11.36 -0.47
C VAL A 161 -6.25 12.32 -0.12
N ALA A 162 -6.82 12.17 1.06
CA ALA A 162 -7.81 13.14 1.55
C ALA A 162 -7.20 14.55 1.58
N ARG A 163 -7.92 15.56 1.14
CA ARG A 163 -7.43 16.93 1.07
C ARG A 163 -6.87 17.41 2.42
N ALA A 164 -7.56 17.11 3.50
CA ALA A 164 -7.12 17.46 4.85
C ALA A 164 -5.76 16.84 5.23
N VAL A 165 -5.50 15.59 4.82
CA VAL A 165 -4.19 14.93 5.00
C VAL A 165 -3.14 15.61 4.13
N TYR A 166 -3.43 15.79 2.84
CA TYR A 166 -2.50 16.40 1.88
C TYR A 166 -2.08 17.81 2.31
N ASP A 167 -3.01 18.60 2.84
CA ASP A 167 -2.74 19.97 3.29
C ASP A 167 -1.94 19.99 4.61
N SER A 168 -2.08 18.97 5.45
CA SER A 168 -1.42 18.89 6.77
C SER A 168 0.01 18.37 6.73
N VAL A 169 0.39 17.62 5.70
CA VAL A 169 1.75 17.05 5.59
C VAL A 169 2.76 18.09 5.12
N GLU A 170 4.01 17.91 5.52
CA GLU A 170 5.13 18.77 5.12
C GLU A 170 5.49 18.56 3.64
N ASP A 171 5.86 19.65 2.97
CA ASP A 171 6.36 19.59 1.59
C ASP A 171 7.83 19.14 1.58
N MET A 172 8.08 18.02 0.95
CA MET A 172 9.41 17.40 0.82
C MET A 172 9.97 17.46 -0.60
N THR A 173 9.43 18.35 -1.45
CA THR A 173 9.82 18.45 -2.86
C THR A 173 11.31 18.75 -3.02
N GLU A 174 11.86 19.71 -2.27
CA GLU A 174 13.29 20.04 -2.33
C GLU A 174 14.20 18.88 -1.90
N ILE A 175 13.74 18.07 -0.94
CA ILE A 175 14.47 16.89 -0.45
C ILE A 175 14.47 15.81 -1.53
N LEU A 176 13.33 15.55 -2.14
CA LEU A 176 13.21 14.60 -3.24
C LEU A 176 14.12 14.96 -4.40
N GLU A 177 14.13 16.24 -4.82
CA GLU A 177 14.99 16.72 -5.90
C GLU A 177 16.48 16.51 -5.60
N ARG A 178 16.92 16.77 -4.37
CA ARG A 178 18.31 16.51 -3.95
C ARG A 178 18.66 15.03 -4.02
N VAL A 179 17.78 14.17 -3.53
CA VAL A 179 17.97 12.72 -3.55
C VAL A 179 18.08 12.20 -4.98
N LEU A 180 17.20 12.65 -5.86
CA LEU A 180 17.23 12.24 -7.28
C LEU A 180 18.49 12.71 -8.00
N LYS A 181 19.00 13.89 -7.68
CA LYS A 181 20.27 14.41 -8.24
C LYS A 181 21.45 13.54 -7.79
N GLN A 182 21.55 13.24 -6.50
CA GLN A 182 22.61 12.40 -5.97
C GLN A 182 22.60 10.99 -6.59
N GLN A 183 21.44 10.37 -6.75
CA GLN A 183 21.32 9.05 -7.39
C GLN A 183 21.75 9.06 -8.87
N ASN A 184 21.56 10.16 -9.59
CA ASN A 184 21.98 10.27 -10.97
C ASN A 184 23.52 10.47 -11.06
N GLU A 185 24.10 11.28 -10.16
CA GLU A 185 25.56 11.50 -10.09
C GLU A 185 26.29 10.18 -9.73
N ASP A 186 25.80 9.43 -8.74
CA ASP A 186 26.37 8.14 -8.35
C ASP A 186 26.31 7.08 -9.48
N ASN A 187 25.26 7.11 -10.33
CA ASN A 187 25.12 6.18 -11.45
C ASN A 187 26.01 6.56 -12.65
N GLU A 188 26.32 7.84 -12.86
CA GLU A 188 27.22 8.30 -13.92
C GLU A 188 28.70 7.92 -13.60
N ASP A 189 29.08 7.98 -12.32
CA ASP A 189 30.44 7.61 -11.88
C ASP A 189 30.70 6.09 -12.00
N ASP A 190 29.68 5.24 -11.83
CA ASP A 190 29.79 3.78 -11.96
C ASP A 190 29.90 3.30 -13.42
N GLU A 191 29.33 4.05 -14.40
CA GLU A 191 29.41 3.72 -15.83
C GLU A 191 30.79 4.04 -16.44
N ASP A 192 31.53 5.02 -15.92
CA ASP A 192 32.84 5.42 -16.41
C ASP A 192 33.97 4.43 -15.98
N ASP A 193 33.79 3.66 -14.90
CA ASP A 193 34.79 2.71 -14.38
C ASP A 193 34.77 1.35 -15.14
N ASP A 194 33.69 0.99 -15.83
CA ASP A 194 33.56 -0.29 -16.55
C ASP A 194 34.17 -0.25 -17.99
N GLU A 195 34.45 0.92 -18.56
CA GLU A 195 35.03 1.04 -19.93
C GLU A 195 36.55 0.83 -19.98
N ASP A 196 37.27 0.84 -18.84
CA ASP A 196 38.74 0.78 -18.85
C ASP A 196 39.35 -0.64 -18.66
N GLU A 197 38.57 -1.71 -18.48
CA GLU A 197 39.12 -3.06 -18.22
C GLU A 197 39.29 -3.96 -19.46
N ASP A 198 38.79 -3.64 -20.65
CA ASP A 198 38.79 -4.52 -21.81
C ASP A 198 40.03 -4.43 -22.73
N ASP A 199 41.02 -3.57 -22.48
CA ASP A 199 42.16 -3.35 -23.42
C ASP A 199 43.52 -3.88 -22.95
N LYS A 200 43.62 -4.90 -22.10
CA LYS A 200 44.90 -5.46 -21.62
C LYS A 200 45.12 -6.94 -21.78
N ASN A 201 44.55 -7.62 -22.78
CA ASN A 201 44.90 -9.02 -22.98
C ASN A 201 45.06 -9.44 -24.45
N ASP A 202 45.88 -8.70 -25.22
CA ASP A 202 46.37 -9.21 -26.53
C ASP A 202 47.90 -9.22 -26.50
N LYS A 203 48.51 -10.37 -26.07
CA LYS A 203 49.91 -10.73 -26.36
C LYS A 203 49.96 -12.01 -27.11
N PRO A 204 50.51 -12.03 -28.34
CA PRO A 204 50.68 -13.21 -29.12
C PRO A 204 51.88 -14.04 -28.64
N PHE A 205 51.69 -15.33 -28.58
CA PHE A 205 52.76 -16.36 -28.66
C PHE A 205 52.66 -17.11 -29.98
#